data_b3e2160131979df228710a06cd9cbce8
#
_entry.id   b3e2160131979df228710a06cd9cbce8
#
_cell.length_a   1.000
_cell.length_b   1.000
_cell.length_c   1.000
_cell.angle_alpha   90.00
_cell.angle_beta   90.00
_cell.angle_gamma   90.00
#
_symmetry.space_group_name_H-M   'P 1'
#
loop_
_entity.id
_entity.type
_entity.pdbx_description
1 polymer ?
#
loop_
_entity_poly.entity_id
_entity_poly.type
_entity_poly.pdbx_seq_one_letter_code
_entity_poly.pdbx_strand_id
1 'polypeptide(L)'
;MKEIKNDNKKKKLSKRRKKELIFVIVLLAYPVLQFLLTWIFVNSYSIILAFQKITLEGDVSFNKFNNFLDIFKKIFNPDYGSVTLKSGVRIPHTLMIILNSLGYGLVSIFISLPLALISSYFLAKKMPFANVFRVIFFLPNIISIVALVYAFRMQFQENIGLIDHFLTSLGITIDKTIWPNTTLLVYVYCIWAGIGYNVLLLSGAIGRVPKELFESAQMDGAGNFKQFTKIMIPMVWPTVVTMIILGMTSILTLYLQPVLFQYEATETIAGYIFN
;
A
#
# COMPACT_ATOMS: atom_id res chain seq x y z
N MET A 1 47.48 38.27 -9.37
CA MET A 1 46.88 37.03 -9.84
C MET A 1 47.62 35.86 -9.21
N LYS A 2 47.07 35.27 -8.13
CA LYS A 2 47.64 34.07 -7.49
C LYS A 2 46.85 32.87 -8.01
N GLU A 3 47.54 31.98 -8.74
CA GLU A 3 47.03 30.71 -9.18
C GLU A 3 46.66 29.84 -7.98
N ILE A 4 45.39 29.46 -7.89
CA ILE A 4 44.92 28.47 -6.93
C ILE A 4 45.26 27.11 -7.51
N LYS A 5 46.36 26.52 -7.08
CA LYS A 5 46.72 25.12 -7.36
C LYS A 5 45.69 24.19 -6.71
N ASN A 6 44.89 23.59 -7.54
CA ASN A 6 43.89 22.59 -7.18
C ASN A 6 44.61 21.28 -6.79
N ASP A 7 44.88 21.10 -5.50
CA ASP A 7 45.64 19.94 -4.97
C ASP A 7 44.65 18.77 -4.73
N ASN A 8 44.23 18.12 -5.83
CA ASN A 8 43.42 16.92 -5.86
C ASN A 8 44.25 15.69 -5.43
N LYS A 9 44.86 15.72 -4.25
CA LYS A 9 45.46 14.53 -3.64
C LYS A 9 44.36 13.54 -3.25
N LYS A 10 44.14 12.50 -4.05
CA LYS A 10 43.38 11.31 -3.68
C LYS A 10 43.91 10.80 -2.33
N LYS A 11 43.18 11.09 -1.22
CA LYS A 11 43.53 10.59 0.12
C LYS A 11 43.61 9.07 0.06
N LYS A 12 44.80 8.48 0.16
CA LYS A 12 45.02 7.04 0.27
C LYS A 12 44.22 6.54 1.50
N LEU A 13 43.27 5.63 1.28
CA LEU A 13 42.52 5.01 2.36
C LEU A 13 43.44 4.34 3.37
N SER A 14 43.24 4.62 4.66
CA SER A 14 43.96 3.97 5.77
C SER A 14 43.84 2.44 5.65
N LYS A 15 44.91 1.70 6.05
CA LYS A 15 44.93 0.23 6.05
C LYS A 15 43.72 -0.37 6.77
N ARG A 16 43.24 0.24 7.83
CA ARG A 16 42.04 -0.18 8.58
C ARG A 16 40.79 -0.01 7.73
N ARG A 17 40.58 1.15 7.08
CA ARG A 17 39.44 1.39 6.19
C ARG A 17 39.44 0.44 4.97
N LYS A 18 40.59 0.05 4.46
CA LYS A 18 40.67 -0.96 3.39
C LYS A 18 40.17 -2.34 3.85
N LYS A 19 40.59 -2.78 5.04
CA LYS A 19 40.12 -4.05 5.61
C LYS A 19 38.59 -4.04 5.86
N GLU A 20 38.06 -2.96 6.41
CA GLU A 20 36.62 -2.75 6.61
C GLU A 20 35.86 -2.78 5.28
N LEU A 21 36.35 -2.12 4.24
CA LEU A 21 35.78 -2.12 2.91
C LEU A 21 35.80 -3.53 2.28
N ILE A 22 36.94 -4.23 2.37
CA ILE A 22 37.04 -5.61 1.86
C ILE A 22 36.03 -6.52 2.58
N PHE A 23 35.92 -6.41 3.90
CA PHE A 23 34.94 -7.18 4.68
C PHE A 23 33.51 -6.91 4.23
N VAL A 24 33.12 -5.62 4.06
CA VAL A 24 31.81 -5.24 3.59
C VAL A 24 31.53 -5.76 2.17
N ILE A 25 32.53 -5.62 1.25
CA ILE A 25 32.39 -6.12 -0.13
C ILE A 25 32.22 -7.63 -0.14
N VAL A 26 32.99 -8.39 0.61
CA VAL A 26 32.89 -9.85 0.68
C VAL A 26 31.55 -10.27 1.28
N LEU A 27 31.09 -9.59 2.35
CA LEU A 27 29.80 -9.85 2.97
C LEU A 27 28.63 -9.59 2.02
N LEU A 28 28.69 -8.51 1.24
CA LEU A 28 27.64 -8.12 0.32
C LEU A 28 27.75 -8.78 -1.06
N ALA A 29 28.90 -9.37 -1.40
CA ALA A 29 29.13 -9.96 -2.73
C ALA A 29 28.07 -11.03 -3.06
N TYR A 30 27.79 -11.93 -2.13
CA TYR A 30 26.81 -13.01 -2.36
C TYR A 30 25.37 -12.49 -2.54
N PRO A 31 24.80 -11.65 -1.63
CA PRO A 31 23.47 -11.10 -1.82
C PRO A 31 23.32 -10.25 -3.08
N VAL A 32 24.33 -9.45 -3.41
CA VAL A 32 24.31 -8.61 -4.62
C VAL A 32 24.38 -9.46 -5.86
N LEU A 33 25.24 -10.46 -5.90
CA LEU A 33 25.38 -11.37 -7.04
C LEU A 33 24.07 -12.17 -7.25
N GLN A 34 23.50 -12.72 -6.17
CA GLN A 34 22.21 -13.42 -6.22
C GLN A 34 21.10 -12.49 -6.73
N PHE A 35 21.00 -11.28 -6.20
CA PHE A 35 20.02 -10.30 -6.65
C PHE A 35 20.18 -9.99 -8.14
N LEU A 36 21.39 -9.69 -8.60
CA LEU A 36 21.65 -9.37 -10.00
C LEU A 36 21.30 -10.56 -10.92
N LEU A 37 21.69 -11.77 -10.56
CA LEU A 37 21.40 -12.96 -11.37
C LEU A 37 19.89 -13.22 -11.46
N THR A 38 19.19 -13.27 -10.33
CA THR A 38 17.75 -13.50 -10.30
C THR A 38 16.97 -12.36 -10.95
N TRP A 39 17.34 -11.11 -10.64
CA TRP A 39 16.66 -9.94 -11.19
C TRP A 39 16.86 -9.80 -12.70
N ILE A 40 18.09 -9.93 -13.18
CA ILE A 40 18.39 -9.85 -14.63
C ILE A 40 17.70 -10.97 -15.38
N PHE A 41 17.80 -12.22 -14.87
CA PHE A 41 17.22 -13.37 -15.57
C PHE A 41 15.71 -13.27 -15.69
N VAL A 42 15.01 -12.99 -14.58
CA VAL A 42 13.54 -12.89 -14.56
C VAL A 42 13.05 -11.67 -15.34
N ASN A 43 13.67 -10.50 -15.13
CA ASN A 43 13.17 -9.27 -15.77
C ASN A 43 13.56 -9.17 -17.26
N SER A 44 14.70 -9.74 -17.69
CA SER A 44 15.05 -9.74 -19.12
C SER A 44 14.03 -10.53 -19.93
N TYR A 45 13.57 -11.67 -19.42
CA TYR A 45 12.51 -12.43 -20.07
C TYR A 45 11.20 -11.66 -20.13
N SER A 46 10.78 -11.03 -19.05
CA SER A 46 9.58 -10.19 -19.00
C SER A 46 9.67 -8.99 -19.94
N ILE A 47 10.85 -8.36 -20.04
CA ILE A 47 11.09 -7.27 -20.98
C ILE A 47 10.97 -7.76 -22.43
N ILE A 48 11.56 -8.92 -22.76
CA ILE A 48 11.44 -9.50 -24.09
C ILE A 48 9.98 -9.82 -24.44
N LEU A 49 9.22 -10.41 -23.51
CA LEU A 49 7.79 -10.69 -23.68
C LEU A 49 6.97 -9.41 -23.98
N ALA A 50 7.31 -8.28 -23.38
CA ALA A 50 6.62 -7.01 -23.62
C ALA A 50 6.68 -6.56 -25.10
N PHE A 51 7.70 -7.01 -25.85
CA PHE A 51 7.88 -6.72 -27.27
C PHE A 51 7.43 -7.86 -28.20
N GLN A 52 6.90 -8.94 -27.64
CA GLN A 52 6.43 -10.10 -28.40
C GLN A 52 4.90 -10.16 -28.42
N LYS A 53 4.35 -10.69 -29.50
CA LYS A 53 2.94 -11.08 -29.60
C LYS A 53 2.90 -12.60 -29.69
N ILE A 54 2.17 -13.21 -28.75
CA ILE A 54 1.92 -14.66 -28.73
C ILE A 54 0.54 -14.86 -29.33
N THR A 55 0.46 -15.64 -30.40
CA THR A 55 -0.80 -16.02 -31.03
C THR A 55 -1.41 -17.22 -30.29
N LEU A 56 -2.74 -17.41 -30.38
CA LEU A 56 -3.42 -18.56 -29.76
C LEU A 56 -2.88 -19.92 -30.23
N GLU A 57 -2.23 -19.97 -31.38
CA GLU A 57 -1.57 -21.15 -31.94
C GLU A 57 -0.15 -21.38 -31.36
N GLY A 58 0.31 -20.48 -30.47
CA GLY A 58 1.64 -20.59 -29.84
C GLY A 58 2.78 -19.92 -30.61
N ASP A 59 2.50 -19.30 -31.76
CA ASP A 59 3.51 -18.58 -32.55
C ASP A 59 3.93 -17.29 -31.87
N VAL A 60 5.24 -17.11 -31.70
CA VAL A 60 5.85 -15.93 -31.09
C VAL A 60 6.41 -15.03 -32.17
N SER A 61 5.86 -13.83 -32.32
CA SER A 61 6.32 -12.83 -33.27
C SER A 61 6.79 -11.56 -32.58
N PHE A 62 7.84 -10.91 -33.12
CA PHE A 62 8.33 -9.65 -32.58
C PHE A 62 7.41 -8.50 -33.00
N ASN A 63 6.70 -7.90 -32.03
CA ASN A 63 5.66 -6.90 -32.27
C ASN A 63 6.14 -5.44 -32.11
N LYS A 64 7.45 -5.22 -31.96
CA LYS A 64 8.05 -3.89 -31.71
C LYS A 64 7.34 -3.18 -30.54
N PHE A 65 6.89 -1.94 -30.73
CA PHE A 65 6.19 -1.14 -29.72
C PHE A 65 4.66 -1.20 -29.81
N ASN A 66 4.11 -2.05 -30.70
CA ASN A 66 2.66 -2.07 -30.93
C ASN A 66 1.88 -2.48 -29.67
N ASN A 67 2.41 -3.37 -28.82
CA ASN A 67 1.77 -3.74 -27.57
C ASN A 67 1.54 -2.51 -26.66
N PHE A 68 2.51 -1.59 -26.62
CA PHE A 68 2.39 -0.36 -25.82
C PHE A 68 1.35 0.59 -26.46
N LEU A 69 1.35 0.73 -27.79
CA LEU A 69 0.35 1.53 -28.51
C LEU A 69 -1.05 0.98 -28.29
N ASP A 70 -1.21 -0.34 -28.30
CA ASP A 70 -2.50 -0.99 -28.06
C ASP A 70 -3.00 -0.78 -26.63
N ILE A 71 -2.10 -0.82 -25.63
CA ILE A 71 -2.44 -0.47 -24.24
C ILE A 71 -2.91 0.98 -24.17
N PHE A 72 -2.17 1.93 -24.76
CA PHE A 72 -2.58 3.34 -24.77
C PHE A 72 -3.94 3.55 -25.43
N LYS A 73 -4.22 2.87 -26.56
CA LYS A 73 -5.53 2.92 -27.21
C LYS A 73 -6.63 2.37 -26.29
N LYS A 74 -6.39 1.23 -25.62
CA LYS A 74 -7.33 0.60 -24.70
C LYS A 74 -7.64 1.46 -23.47
N ILE A 75 -6.68 2.28 -22.99
CA ILE A 75 -6.89 3.18 -21.85
C ILE A 75 -7.96 4.23 -22.15
N PHE A 76 -7.99 4.75 -23.36
CA PHE A 76 -8.83 5.90 -23.71
C PHE A 76 -10.03 5.56 -24.61
N ASN A 77 -10.09 4.37 -25.20
CA ASN A 77 -11.15 4.01 -26.13
C ASN A 77 -12.09 2.94 -25.52
N PRO A 78 -13.38 3.29 -25.28
CA PRO A 78 -14.39 2.37 -24.75
C PRO A 78 -14.69 1.17 -25.67
N ASP A 79 -14.39 1.25 -26.97
CA ASP A 79 -14.67 0.19 -27.93
C ASP A 79 -13.84 -1.09 -27.71
N TYR A 80 -12.72 -0.98 -27.00
CA TYR A 80 -11.86 -2.12 -26.63
C TYR A 80 -12.25 -2.83 -25.33
N GLY A 81 -13.43 -2.60 -24.83
CA GLY A 81 -13.99 -3.12 -23.59
C GLY A 81 -14.35 -1.99 -22.65
N SER A 82 -15.60 -1.94 -22.26
CA SER A 82 -16.10 -0.91 -21.35
C SER A 82 -16.92 -1.55 -20.24
N VAL A 83 -16.77 -1.01 -19.04
CA VAL A 83 -17.65 -1.30 -17.91
C VAL A 83 -18.65 -0.17 -17.79
N THR A 84 -19.94 -0.53 -17.77
CA THR A 84 -21.00 0.45 -17.56
C THR A 84 -21.21 0.61 -16.06
N LEU A 85 -20.89 1.81 -15.57
CA LEU A 85 -21.21 2.18 -14.19
C LEU A 85 -22.74 2.22 -13.96
N LYS A 86 -23.18 2.06 -12.74
CA LYS A 86 -24.61 2.20 -12.37
C LYS A 86 -25.23 3.53 -12.77
N SER A 87 -24.40 4.55 -12.93
CA SER A 87 -24.79 5.87 -13.47
C SER A 87 -25.05 5.89 -14.98
N GLY A 88 -24.90 4.76 -15.69
CA GLY A 88 -25.02 4.67 -17.16
C GLY A 88 -23.78 5.16 -17.93
N VAL A 89 -22.77 5.64 -17.26
CA VAL A 89 -21.50 6.09 -17.88
C VAL A 89 -20.66 4.87 -18.26
N ARG A 90 -20.21 4.81 -19.50
CA ARG A 90 -19.27 3.79 -19.99
C ARG A 90 -17.85 4.28 -19.78
N ILE A 91 -17.07 3.52 -19.01
CA ILE A 91 -15.65 3.80 -18.80
C ILE A 91 -14.83 2.67 -19.43
N PRO A 92 -13.73 2.98 -20.15
CA PRO A 92 -12.81 1.97 -20.64
C PRO A 92 -12.33 1.08 -19.48
N HIS A 93 -12.38 -0.25 -19.64
CA HIS A 93 -12.03 -1.20 -18.58
C HIS A 93 -10.62 -0.97 -18.05
N THR A 94 -9.64 -0.73 -18.97
CA THR A 94 -8.25 -0.46 -18.60
C THR A 94 -8.11 0.82 -17.75
N LEU A 95 -8.86 1.88 -18.09
CA LEU A 95 -8.85 3.12 -17.30
C LEU A 95 -9.43 2.89 -15.91
N MET A 96 -10.50 2.11 -15.79
CA MET A 96 -11.10 1.75 -14.51
C MET A 96 -10.12 0.98 -13.60
N ILE A 97 -9.39 0.02 -14.16
CA ILE A 97 -8.36 -0.75 -13.45
C ILE A 97 -7.28 0.19 -12.87
N ILE A 98 -6.80 1.13 -13.68
CA ILE A 98 -5.80 2.11 -13.25
C ILE A 98 -6.35 3.01 -12.14
N LEU A 99 -7.56 3.54 -12.30
CA LEU A 99 -8.21 4.40 -11.30
C LEU A 99 -8.46 3.67 -9.99
N ASN A 100 -8.89 2.41 -10.02
CA ASN A 100 -9.05 1.59 -8.83
C ASN A 100 -7.72 1.38 -8.10
N SER A 101 -6.68 1.00 -8.83
CA SER A 101 -5.34 0.79 -8.23
C SER A 101 -4.82 2.06 -7.57
N LEU A 102 -4.92 3.20 -8.25
CA LEU A 102 -4.57 4.51 -7.68
C LEU A 102 -5.45 4.83 -6.46
N GLY A 103 -6.75 4.60 -6.56
CA GLY A 103 -7.70 4.83 -5.48
C GLY A 103 -7.35 4.05 -4.21
N TYR A 104 -7.05 2.76 -4.31
CA TYR A 104 -6.65 1.93 -3.16
C TYR A 104 -5.34 2.43 -2.53
N GLY A 105 -4.34 2.79 -3.32
CA GLY A 105 -3.10 3.36 -2.80
C GLY A 105 -3.31 4.71 -2.11
N LEU A 106 -4.09 5.60 -2.71
CA LEU A 106 -4.41 6.91 -2.12
C LEU A 106 -5.20 6.76 -0.81
N VAL A 107 -6.17 5.86 -0.76
CA VAL A 107 -6.94 5.55 0.46
C VAL A 107 -6.02 5.04 1.57
N SER A 108 -5.06 4.17 1.24
CA SER A 108 -4.07 3.68 2.20
C SER A 108 -3.24 4.83 2.80
N ILE A 109 -2.77 5.77 1.97
CA ILE A 109 -1.90 6.88 2.40
C ILE A 109 -2.70 7.98 3.10
N PHE A 110 -3.84 8.40 2.54
CA PHE A 110 -4.56 9.58 3.00
C PHE A 110 -5.65 9.29 4.04
N ILE A 111 -6.07 8.04 4.19
CA ILE A 111 -7.09 7.65 5.16
C ILE A 111 -6.53 6.68 6.20
N SER A 112 -6.01 5.52 5.78
CA SER A 112 -5.56 4.49 6.72
C SER A 112 -4.37 4.96 7.56
N LEU A 113 -3.38 5.62 6.95
CA LEU A 113 -2.19 6.09 7.65
C LEU A 113 -2.48 7.21 8.67
N PRO A 114 -3.24 8.29 8.35
CA PRO A 114 -3.63 9.26 9.36
C PRO A 114 -4.47 8.70 10.50
N LEU A 115 -5.41 7.78 10.21
CA LEU A 115 -6.19 7.10 11.24
C LEU A 115 -5.28 6.26 12.16
N ALA A 116 -4.30 5.57 11.59
CA ALA A 116 -3.33 4.81 12.35
C ALA A 116 -2.41 5.72 13.19
N LEU A 117 -1.99 6.89 12.68
CA LEU A 117 -1.22 7.88 13.44
C LEU A 117 -1.99 8.36 14.67
N ILE A 118 -3.25 8.74 14.49
CA ILE A 118 -4.13 9.19 15.57
C ILE A 118 -4.30 8.06 16.60
N SER A 119 -4.68 6.86 16.13
CA SER A 119 -4.90 5.70 17.01
C SER A 119 -3.65 5.35 17.80
N SER A 120 -2.48 5.30 17.14
CA SER A 120 -1.19 4.97 17.78
C SER A 120 -0.79 6.00 18.83
N TYR A 121 -1.05 7.28 18.61
CA TYR A 121 -0.78 8.34 19.58
C TYR A 121 -1.61 8.17 20.85
N PHE A 122 -2.91 7.92 20.73
CA PHE A 122 -3.76 7.68 21.89
C PHE A 122 -3.37 6.40 22.63
N LEU A 123 -3.05 5.33 21.91
CA LEU A 123 -2.58 4.08 22.50
C LEU A 123 -1.23 4.24 23.23
N ALA A 124 -0.36 5.17 22.79
CA ALA A 124 0.90 5.47 23.45
C ALA A 124 0.72 6.26 24.76
N LYS A 125 -0.37 7.03 24.89
CA LYS A 125 -0.70 7.81 26.10
C LYS A 125 -1.26 6.97 27.27
N LYS A 126 -1.02 5.64 27.27
CA LYS A 126 -1.47 4.74 28.33
C LYS A 126 -2.98 4.78 28.58
N MET A 127 -3.78 4.85 27.52
CA MET A 127 -5.22 4.68 27.67
C MET A 127 -5.54 3.34 28.35
N PRO A 128 -6.62 3.28 29.15
CA PRO A 128 -7.07 2.01 29.68
C PRO A 128 -7.28 1.00 28.57
N PHE A 129 -6.85 -0.24 28.76
CA PHE A 129 -6.93 -1.33 27.76
C PHE A 129 -6.13 -1.10 26.46
N ALA A 130 -5.14 -0.20 26.42
CA ALA A 130 -4.34 0.07 25.21
C ALA A 130 -3.76 -1.19 24.56
N ASN A 131 -3.33 -2.17 25.36
CA ASN A 131 -2.81 -3.45 24.84
C ASN A 131 -3.91 -4.29 24.17
N VAL A 132 -5.13 -4.27 24.72
CA VAL A 132 -6.28 -4.97 24.13
C VAL A 132 -6.63 -4.34 22.77
N PHE A 133 -6.69 -3.02 22.70
CA PHE A 133 -6.94 -2.31 21.44
C PHE A 133 -5.86 -2.61 20.39
N ARG A 134 -4.58 -2.69 20.78
CA ARG A 134 -3.50 -3.09 19.83
C ARG A 134 -3.74 -4.47 19.25
N VAL A 135 -4.15 -5.44 20.08
CA VAL A 135 -4.48 -6.80 19.62
C VAL A 135 -5.68 -6.77 18.69
N ILE A 136 -6.74 -6.05 19.05
CA ILE A 136 -7.97 -5.94 18.21
C ILE A 136 -7.64 -5.31 16.85
N PHE A 137 -6.86 -4.23 16.81
CA PHE A 137 -6.46 -3.62 15.54
C PHE A 137 -5.57 -4.55 14.70
N PHE A 138 -4.72 -5.35 15.35
CA PHE A 138 -3.81 -6.24 14.63
C PHE A 138 -4.47 -7.57 14.24
N LEU A 139 -5.59 -7.93 14.84
CA LEU A 139 -6.29 -9.20 14.60
C LEU A 139 -6.56 -9.47 13.10
N PRO A 140 -7.03 -8.50 12.29
CA PRO A 140 -7.24 -8.71 10.86
C PRO A 140 -5.99 -9.16 10.09
N ASN A 141 -4.80 -8.80 10.58
CA ASN A 141 -3.54 -9.12 9.92
C ASN A 141 -3.01 -10.53 10.27
N ILE A 142 -3.57 -11.18 11.29
CA ILE A 142 -3.21 -12.55 11.69
C ILE A 142 -4.07 -13.57 10.95
N ILE A 143 -5.31 -13.20 10.63
CA ILE A 143 -6.27 -14.07 9.98
C ILE A 143 -5.95 -14.15 8.48
N SER A 144 -6.19 -15.33 7.89
CA SER A 144 -6.08 -15.48 6.44
C SER A 144 -6.95 -14.44 5.70
N ILE A 145 -6.37 -13.75 4.73
CA ILE A 145 -7.07 -12.77 3.89
C ILE A 145 -8.35 -13.36 3.29
N VAL A 146 -8.29 -14.59 2.78
CA VAL A 146 -9.44 -15.26 2.17
C VAL A 146 -10.58 -15.39 3.18
N ALA A 147 -10.30 -15.96 4.35
CA ALA A 147 -11.32 -16.13 5.39
C ALA A 147 -11.88 -14.79 5.87
N LEU A 148 -11.00 -13.80 6.02
CA LEU A 148 -11.39 -12.47 6.51
C LEU A 148 -12.27 -11.72 5.51
N VAL A 149 -11.94 -11.75 4.21
CA VAL A 149 -12.77 -11.12 3.17
C VAL A 149 -14.14 -11.77 3.09
N TYR A 150 -14.20 -13.10 3.11
CA TYR A 150 -15.50 -13.79 3.10
C TYR A 150 -16.33 -13.49 4.36
N ALA A 151 -15.71 -13.54 5.54
CA ALA A 151 -16.39 -13.18 6.79
C ALA A 151 -16.90 -11.74 6.78
N PHE A 152 -16.10 -10.80 6.26
CA PHE A 152 -16.48 -9.40 6.12
C PHE A 152 -17.65 -9.22 5.15
N ARG A 153 -17.62 -9.87 3.97
CA ARG A 153 -18.72 -9.83 3.01
C ARG A 153 -20.03 -10.35 3.59
N MET A 154 -19.96 -11.46 4.34
CA MET A 154 -21.15 -12.06 4.97
C MET A 154 -21.84 -11.11 5.96
N GLN A 155 -21.10 -10.19 6.62
CA GLN A 155 -21.71 -9.21 7.53
C GLN A 155 -22.68 -8.25 6.83
N PHE A 156 -22.47 -8.03 5.54
CA PHE A 156 -23.27 -7.12 4.72
C PHE A 156 -24.27 -7.86 3.81
N GLN A 157 -24.32 -9.19 3.89
CA GLN A 157 -25.23 -9.98 3.06
C GLN A 157 -26.65 -9.83 3.56
N GLU A 158 -27.57 -9.65 2.63
CA GLU A 158 -29.02 -9.52 2.90
C GLU A 158 -29.56 -10.70 3.70
N ASN A 159 -30.37 -10.43 4.70
CA ASN A 159 -31.05 -11.39 5.60
C ASN A 159 -30.13 -12.29 6.45
N ILE A 160 -28.82 -12.23 6.29
CA ILE A 160 -27.86 -13.08 7.01
C ILE A 160 -26.87 -12.22 7.82
N GLY A 161 -26.50 -11.05 7.29
CA GLY A 161 -25.45 -10.20 7.85
C GLY A 161 -25.89 -9.46 9.11
N LEU A 162 -25.03 -9.45 10.14
CA LEU A 162 -25.30 -8.70 11.37
C LEU A 162 -25.45 -7.19 11.12
N ILE A 163 -24.67 -6.65 10.18
CA ILE A 163 -24.75 -5.22 9.84
C ILE A 163 -26.04 -4.92 9.10
N ASP A 164 -26.50 -5.78 8.20
CA ASP A 164 -27.78 -5.64 7.53
C ASP A 164 -28.93 -5.62 8.54
N HIS A 165 -28.98 -6.59 9.46
CA HIS A 165 -29.98 -6.64 10.53
C HIS A 165 -29.94 -5.41 11.44
N PHE A 166 -28.75 -4.95 11.83
CA PHE A 166 -28.60 -3.77 12.68
C PHE A 166 -29.11 -2.51 11.99
N LEU A 167 -28.76 -2.29 10.74
CA LEU A 167 -29.19 -1.12 9.97
C LEU A 167 -30.70 -1.14 9.72
N THR A 168 -31.24 -2.30 9.38
CA THR A 168 -32.69 -2.49 9.20
C THR A 168 -33.46 -2.24 10.50
N SER A 169 -32.92 -2.63 11.66
CA SER A 169 -33.54 -2.36 12.96
C SER A 169 -33.53 -0.86 13.33
N LEU A 170 -32.61 -0.08 12.79
CA LEU A 170 -32.56 1.38 12.91
C LEU A 170 -33.46 2.10 11.89
N GLY A 171 -34.21 1.38 11.05
CA GLY A 171 -35.04 1.94 9.99
C GLY A 171 -34.23 2.46 8.79
N ILE A 172 -32.95 2.15 8.72
CA ILE A 172 -32.08 2.52 7.62
C ILE A 172 -32.15 1.39 6.57
N THR A 173 -32.98 1.56 5.56
CA THR A 173 -32.98 0.68 4.40
C THR A 173 -31.87 1.10 3.46
N ILE A 174 -30.80 0.30 3.41
CA ILE A 174 -29.77 0.51 2.40
C ILE A 174 -30.29 -0.04 1.08
N ASP A 175 -30.12 0.75 0.03
CA ASP A 175 -30.47 0.30 -1.32
C ASP A 175 -29.69 -0.98 -1.63
N LYS A 176 -30.43 -2.10 -1.68
CA LYS A 176 -29.92 -3.46 -1.86
C LYS A 176 -29.18 -3.65 -3.18
N THR A 177 -29.36 -2.72 -4.12
CA THR A 177 -28.65 -2.72 -5.41
C THR A 177 -27.24 -2.10 -5.30
N ILE A 178 -26.99 -1.30 -4.24
CA ILE A 178 -25.73 -0.62 -4.02
C ILE A 178 -24.83 -1.40 -3.06
N TRP A 179 -25.43 -2.08 -2.09
CA TRP A 179 -24.79 -2.77 -0.98
C TRP A 179 -25.13 -4.28 -1.03
N PRO A 180 -24.21 -5.21 -1.06
CA PRO A 180 -22.79 -5.25 -0.73
C PRO A 180 -21.84 -5.18 -1.92
N ASN A 181 -22.30 -4.80 -3.10
CA ASN A 181 -21.62 -4.96 -4.39
C ASN A 181 -20.90 -3.68 -4.85
N THR A 182 -20.27 -2.93 -3.97
CA THR A 182 -19.63 -1.68 -4.37
C THR A 182 -18.13 -1.64 -4.09
N THR A 183 -17.40 -0.96 -4.95
CA THR A 183 -15.99 -0.58 -4.74
C THR A 183 -15.80 0.07 -3.36
N LEU A 184 -16.82 0.77 -2.84
CA LEU A 184 -16.82 1.36 -1.50
C LEU A 184 -16.58 0.31 -0.40
N LEU A 185 -17.22 -0.87 -0.49
CA LEU A 185 -17.04 -1.93 0.51
C LEU A 185 -15.61 -2.45 0.53
N VAL A 186 -14.98 -2.55 -0.64
CA VAL A 186 -13.56 -2.92 -0.74
C VAL A 186 -12.69 -1.86 -0.09
N TYR A 187 -12.96 -0.57 -0.30
CA TYR A 187 -12.24 0.53 0.37
C TYR A 187 -12.40 0.46 1.89
N VAL A 188 -13.61 0.27 2.39
CA VAL A 188 -13.87 0.14 3.84
C VAL A 188 -13.11 -1.04 4.43
N TYR A 189 -13.12 -2.18 3.75
CA TYR A 189 -12.32 -3.33 4.14
C TYR A 189 -10.82 -3.03 4.17
N CYS A 190 -10.29 -2.42 3.12
CA CYS A 190 -8.86 -2.09 3.02
C CYS A 190 -8.43 -1.08 4.10
N ILE A 191 -9.27 -0.10 4.43
CA ILE A 191 -9.03 0.84 5.53
C ILE A 191 -8.98 0.08 6.86
N TRP A 192 -10.02 -0.69 7.15
CA TRP A 192 -10.14 -1.43 8.41
C TRP A 192 -8.99 -2.42 8.62
N ALA A 193 -8.71 -3.26 7.62
CA ALA A 193 -7.63 -4.24 7.71
C ALA A 193 -6.25 -3.59 7.71
N GLY A 194 -6.07 -2.48 6.97
CA GLY A 194 -4.79 -1.77 6.85
C GLY A 194 -4.38 -0.99 8.10
N ILE A 195 -5.33 -0.49 8.89
CA ILE A 195 -5.04 0.30 10.09
C ILE A 195 -4.18 -0.50 11.08
N GLY A 196 -4.46 -1.79 11.27
CA GLY A 196 -3.81 -2.61 12.28
C GLY A 196 -2.31 -2.74 12.10
N TYR A 197 -1.86 -3.03 10.89
CA TYR A 197 -0.44 -3.11 10.56
C TYR A 197 0.27 -1.77 10.77
N ASN A 198 -0.38 -0.68 10.34
CA ASN A 198 0.13 0.67 10.49
C ASN A 198 0.23 1.07 11.97
N VAL A 199 -0.76 0.74 12.80
CA VAL A 199 -0.76 0.97 14.25
C VAL A 199 0.39 0.24 14.94
N LEU A 200 0.67 -1.01 14.53
CA LEU A 200 1.77 -1.79 15.09
C LEU A 200 3.12 -1.11 14.82
N LEU A 201 3.40 -0.75 13.56
CA LEU A 201 4.65 -0.10 13.17
C LEU A 201 4.83 1.26 13.87
N LEU A 202 3.78 2.08 13.89
CA LEU A 202 3.80 3.39 14.54
C LEU A 202 3.94 3.28 16.05
N SER A 203 3.29 2.30 16.69
CA SER A 203 3.46 2.07 18.13
C SER A 203 4.93 1.78 18.49
N GLY A 204 5.64 1.00 17.64
CA GLY A 204 7.06 0.76 17.81
C GLY A 204 7.93 2.01 17.59
N ALA A 205 7.55 2.88 16.66
CA ALA A 205 8.24 4.14 16.40
C ALA A 205 8.03 5.16 17.54
N ILE A 206 6.78 5.32 17.99
CA ILE A 206 6.42 6.22 19.09
C ILE A 206 7.05 5.78 20.40
N GLY A 207 7.17 4.47 20.64
CA GLY A 207 7.83 3.93 21.83
C GLY A 207 9.31 4.31 21.97
N ARG A 208 9.95 4.76 20.89
CA ARG A 208 11.34 5.25 20.88
C ARG A 208 11.45 6.74 21.13
N VAL A 209 10.35 7.48 21.12
CA VAL A 209 10.35 8.92 21.42
C VAL A 209 10.56 9.12 22.93
N PRO A 210 11.54 9.94 23.35
CA PRO A 210 11.78 10.21 24.77
C PRO A 210 10.54 10.82 25.44
N LYS A 211 10.16 10.27 26.58
CA LYS A 211 8.96 10.74 27.33
C LYS A 211 9.12 12.15 27.86
N GLU A 212 10.34 12.52 28.16
CA GLU A 212 10.73 13.84 28.68
C GLU A 212 10.29 14.97 27.75
N LEU A 213 10.24 14.71 26.42
CA LEU A 213 9.75 15.68 25.43
C LEU A 213 8.25 15.96 25.61
N PHE A 214 7.47 14.94 25.95
CA PHE A 214 6.04 15.10 26.17
C PHE A 214 5.77 15.74 27.55
N GLU A 215 6.57 15.39 28.56
CA GLU A 215 6.47 15.93 29.93
C GLU A 215 6.84 17.40 29.95
N SER A 216 7.96 17.82 29.32
CA SER A 216 8.34 19.22 29.24
C SER A 216 7.31 20.05 28.44
N ALA A 217 6.82 19.53 27.33
CA ALA A 217 5.75 20.20 26.59
C ALA A 217 4.46 20.36 27.39
N GLN A 218 4.17 19.40 28.25
CA GLN A 218 3.00 19.48 29.13
C GLN A 218 3.19 20.54 30.21
N MET A 219 4.40 20.69 30.75
CA MET A 219 4.76 21.77 31.68
C MET A 219 4.64 23.15 31.02
N ASP A 220 4.97 23.23 29.71
CA ASP A 220 4.79 24.43 28.89
C ASP A 220 3.31 24.70 28.49
N GLY A 221 2.35 23.92 28.99
CA GLY A 221 0.93 24.07 28.71
C GLY A 221 0.52 23.56 27.30
N ALA A 222 1.34 22.75 26.63
CA ALA A 222 0.99 22.20 25.34
C ALA A 222 -0.09 21.11 25.45
N GLY A 223 -1.26 21.36 24.91
CA GLY A 223 -2.36 20.41 24.81
C GLY A 223 -2.04 19.22 23.89
N ASN A 224 -2.88 18.18 23.93
CA ASN A 224 -2.68 16.92 23.19
C ASN A 224 -2.46 17.11 21.69
N PHE A 225 -3.22 18.00 21.06
CA PHE A 225 -3.08 18.28 19.63
C PHE A 225 -1.72 18.89 19.27
N LYS A 226 -1.22 19.79 20.15
CA LYS A 226 0.09 20.43 19.97
C LYS A 226 1.22 19.43 20.14
N GLN A 227 1.13 18.54 21.14
CA GLN A 227 2.07 17.44 21.33
C GLN A 227 2.05 16.46 20.16
N PHE A 228 0.87 16.11 19.64
CA PHE A 228 0.71 15.24 18.47
C PHE A 228 1.40 15.82 17.22
N THR A 229 1.08 17.10 16.89
CA THR A 229 1.52 17.71 15.62
C THR A 229 2.96 18.23 15.67
N LYS A 230 3.44 18.73 16.81
CA LYS A 230 4.74 19.40 16.94
C LYS A 230 5.84 18.54 17.51
N ILE A 231 5.51 17.43 18.20
CA ILE A 231 6.49 16.53 18.80
C ILE A 231 6.39 15.15 18.15
N MET A 232 5.23 14.50 18.23
CA MET A 232 5.11 13.11 17.80
C MET A 232 5.33 12.96 16.29
N ILE A 233 4.57 13.69 15.45
CA ILE A 233 4.68 13.55 13.99
C ILE A 233 6.12 13.80 13.50
N PRO A 234 6.82 14.89 13.86
CA PRO A 234 8.20 15.10 13.42
C PRO A 234 9.17 14.00 13.87
N MET A 235 9.00 13.48 15.09
CA MET A 235 9.87 12.43 15.62
C MET A 235 9.69 11.09 14.92
N VAL A 236 8.45 10.75 14.52
CA VAL A 236 8.16 9.49 13.81
C VAL A 236 8.18 9.66 12.28
N TRP A 237 8.47 10.86 11.78
CA TRP A 237 8.43 11.18 10.36
C TRP A 237 9.19 10.19 9.45
N PRO A 238 10.41 9.72 9.81
CA PRO A 238 11.10 8.71 8.99
C PRO A 238 10.28 7.43 8.82
N THR A 239 9.58 7.00 9.87
CA THR A 239 8.68 5.83 9.80
C THR A 239 7.46 6.13 8.94
N VAL A 240 6.88 7.33 9.06
CA VAL A 240 5.75 7.77 8.22
C VAL A 240 6.12 7.75 6.74
N VAL A 241 7.30 8.28 6.37
CA VAL A 241 7.80 8.24 4.99
C VAL A 241 7.94 6.80 4.48
N THR A 242 8.48 5.90 5.30
CA THR A 242 8.55 4.47 4.94
C THR A 242 7.16 3.89 4.68
N MET A 243 6.18 4.24 5.50
CA MET A 243 4.79 3.76 5.33
C MET A 243 4.12 4.36 4.10
N ILE A 244 4.41 5.60 3.76
CA ILE A 244 3.95 6.22 2.49
C ILE A 244 4.52 5.44 1.30
N ILE A 245 5.82 5.11 1.30
CA ILE A 245 6.44 4.32 0.24
C ILE A 245 5.78 2.93 0.14
N LEU A 246 5.54 2.26 1.26
CA LEU A 246 4.82 0.98 1.28
C LEU A 246 3.38 1.12 0.78
N GLY A 247 2.68 2.19 1.13
CA GLY A 247 1.35 2.52 0.61
C GLY A 247 1.35 2.76 -0.90
N MET A 248 2.40 3.40 -1.44
CA MET A 248 2.55 3.57 -2.89
C MET A 248 2.79 2.25 -3.61
N THR A 249 3.54 1.31 -3.02
CA THR A 249 3.72 -0.01 -3.63
C THR A 249 2.42 -0.81 -3.69
N SER A 250 1.48 -0.56 -2.78
CA SER A 250 0.16 -1.22 -2.81
C SER A 250 -0.65 -0.91 -4.07
N ILE A 251 -0.40 0.22 -4.75
CA ILE A 251 -1.02 0.57 -6.04
C ILE A 251 -0.80 -0.53 -7.08
N LEU A 252 0.39 -1.14 -7.06
CA LEU A 252 0.78 -2.17 -8.03
C LEU A 252 0.65 -3.60 -7.51
N THR A 253 0.47 -3.79 -6.20
CA THR A 253 0.53 -5.13 -5.58
C THR A 253 -0.80 -5.60 -4.99
N LEU A 254 -1.76 -4.70 -4.79
CA LEU A 254 -3.05 -5.05 -4.21
C LEU A 254 -3.94 -5.72 -5.28
N TYR A 255 -4.16 -7.03 -5.14
CA TYR A 255 -5.00 -7.79 -6.08
C TYR A 255 -5.97 -8.75 -5.36
N LEU A 256 -5.51 -9.40 -4.30
CA LEU A 256 -6.24 -10.51 -3.69
C LEU A 256 -7.57 -10.06 -3.07
N GLN A 257 -7.59 -8.90 -2.41
CA GLN A 257 -8.79 -8.35 -1.80
C GLN A 257 -9.86 -8.04 -2.86
N PRO A 258 -9.60 -7.22 -3.90
CA PRO A 258 -10.57 -6.95 -4.95
C PRO A 258 -11.06 -8.23 -5.66
N VAL A 259 -10.17 -9.16 -5.96
CA VAL A 259 -10.52 -10.45 -6.62
C VAL A 259 -11.45 -11.28 -5.74
N LEU A 260 -11.21 -11.38 -4.44
CA LEU A 260 -12.06 -12.12 -3.51
C LEU A 260 -13.43 -11.47 -3.28
N PHE A 261 -13.55 -10.16 -3.51
CA PHE A 261 -14.85 -9.50 -3.53
C PHE A 261 -15.66 -9.84 -4.79
N GLN A 262 -15.03 -10.37 -5.85
CA GLN A 262 -15.65 -10.88 -7.07
C GLN A 262 -16.49 -9.85 -7.85
N TYR A 263 -16.04 -8.61 -7.94
CA TYR A 263 -16.70 -7.57 -8.74
C TYR A 263 -15.81 -7.10 -9.87
N GLU A 264 -16.28 -7.17 -11.10
CA GLU A 264 -15.58 -6.64 -12.27
C GLU A 264 -15.19 -5.16 -12.10
N ALA A 265 -16.07 -4.39 -11.44
CA ALA A 265 -15.81 -2.96 -11.18
C ALA A 265 -14.72 -2.69 -10.13
N THR A 266 -14.19 -3.69 -9.44
CA THR A 266 -13.16 -3.52 -8.39
C THR A 266 -11.77 -3.96 -8.81
N GLU A 267 -11.62 -4.45 -10.02
CA GLU A 267 -10.37 -4.98 -10.54
C GLU A 267 -9.23 -3.94 -10.49
N THR A 268 -8.03 -4.43 -10.23
CA THR A 268 -6.80 -3.63 -10.11
C THR A 268 -5.79 -4.06 -11.14
N ILE A 269 -4.71 -3.26 -11.33
CA ILE A 269 -3.60 -3.60 -12.24
C ILE A 269 -3.04 -4.98 -11.88
N ALA A 270 -2.79 -5.25 -10.60
CA ALA A 270 -2.30 -6.54 -10.17
C ALA A 270 -3.33 -7.67 -10.44
N GLY A 271 -4.62 -7.45 -10.15
CA GLY A 271 -5.69 -8.39 -10.46
C GLY A 271 -5.76 -8.75 -11.94
N TYR A 272 -5.67 -7.75 -12.80
CA TYR A 272 -5.68 -7.93 -14.27
C TYR A 272 -4.46 -8.73 -14.80
N ILE A 273 -3.30 -8.61 -14.15
CA ILE A 273 -2.09 -9.36 -14.54
C ILE A 273 -2.18 -10.84 -14.11
N PHE A 274 -2.85 -11.13 -12.99
CA PHE A 274 -2.92 -12.47 -12.41
C PHE A 274 -4.15 -13.29 -12.86
N ASN A 275 -5.14 -12.67 -13.52
CA ASN A 275 -6.27 -13.34 -14.15
C ASN A 275 -5.98 -13.66 -15.62
#